data_38362eb1cb907b04dcc803b0ee1239e3
#
_entry.id   38362eb1cb907b04dcc803b0ee1239e3
#
_cell.length_a   1.000
_cell.length_b   1.000
_cell.length_c   1.000
_cell.angle_alpha   90.00
_cell.angle_beta   90.00
_cell.angle_gamma   90.00
#
_symmetry.space_group_name_H-M   'P 1'
#
loop_
_entity.id
_entity.type
_entity.pdbx_description
1 polymer ?
#
loop_
_entity_poly.entity_id
_entity_poly.type
_entity_poly.pdbx_seq_one_letter_code
_entity_poly.pdbx_strand_id
1 'polypeptide(L)'
;MDGAATTAELRRIGDSELVVMRIAILGSGNMGGALGRLFAKAGHEVAFSYSRDPEKLERLARSGGPRGRAASPADAVRGAKVVLLAVHWTHVPRVLRAAGSLRGKVLIDCTNPMTASDDALAVGHRVSGGELVARRARGARVVKAFNTVPSELLRAGADILTEKPAVCYCGNDDVAKRVVRRLIREIGFEPVDCGSLLVARYLEPLALLVAELAYNQGRRPEVGVRFLRRARR
;
A
#
# COMPACT_ATOMS: atom_id res chain seq x y z
N MET A 1 7.27 16.22 -20.83
CA MET A 1 8.37 15.79 -19.95
C MET A 1 7.77 14.87 -18.88
N ASP A 2 8.07 13.59 -19.00
CA ASP A 2 7.56 12.57 -18.06
C ASP A 2 8.15 12.81 -16.68
N GLY A 3 7.29 13.09 -15.70
CA GLY A 3 7.64 13.36 -14.29
C GLY A 3 8.06 12.12 -13.50
N ALA A 4 8.86 11.22 -14.11
CA ALA A 4 9.44 10.08 -13.41
C ALA A 4 10.45 10.58 -12.36
N ALA A 5 10.25 10.18 -11.09
CA ALA A 5 11.17 10.55 -10.03
C ALA A 5 12.55 9.94 -10.24
N THR A 6 13.57 10.76 -10.20
CA THR A 6 14.95 10.27 -10.27
C THR A 6 15.32 9.49 -9.01
N THR A 7 16.35 8.64 -9.09
CA THR A 7 16.87 7.94 -7.92
C THR A 7 17.35 8.91 -6.83
N ALA A 8 17.91 10.06 -7.20
CA ALA A 8 18.34 11.09 -6.27
C ALA A 8 17.18 11.74 -5.52
N GLU A 9 16.07 12.06 -6.22
CA GLU A 9 14.85 12.58 -5.59
C GLU A 9 14.24 11.59 -4.60
N LEU A 10 14.16 10.30 -4.97
CA LEU A 10 13.64 9.27 -4.08
C LEU A 10 14.56 9.03 -2.87
N ARG A 11 15.89 9.16 -3.00
CA ARG A 11 16.80 9.12 -1.86
C ARG A 11 16.54 10.26 -0.90
N ARG A 12 16.43 11.52 -1.39
CA ARG A 12 16.06 12.66 -0.54
C ARG A 12 14.77 12.43 0.22
N ILE A 13 13.74 11.88 -0.44
CA ILE A 13 12.46 11.55 0.18
C ILE A 13 12.65 10.53 1.31
N GLY A 14 13.49 9.50 1.11
CA GLY A 14 13.72 8.45 2.12
C GLY A 14 14.53 8.89 3.34
N ASP A 15 15.39 9.91 3.19
CA ASP A 15 16.35 10.32 4.21
C ASP A 15 15.92 11.58 5.00
N SER A 16 14.93 12.35 4.52
CA SER A 16 14.45 13.59 5.15
C SER A 16 13.16 13.39 5.95
N GLU A 17 13.11 13.87 7.18
CA GLU A 17 11.94 13.75 8.09
C GLU A 17 10.73 14.63 7.70
N LEU A 18 10.89 15.62 6.82
CA LEU A 18 9.87 16.64 6.55
C LEU A 18 9.43 16.77 5.07
N VAL A 19 9.70 15.77 4.23
CA VAL A 19 9.32 15.86 2.81
C VAL A 19 7.87 15.48 2.59
N VAL A 20 7.03 16.44 2.19
CA VAL A 20 5.66 16.20 1.69
C VAL A 20 5.74 15.41 0.38
N MET A 21 5.05 14.27 0.31
CA MET A 21 4.96 13.45 -0.88
C MET A 21 3.61 13.61 -1.56
N ARG A 22 3.62 13.53 -2.90
CA ARG A 22 2.40 13.36 -3.70
C ARG A 22 2.15 11.88 -3.89
N ILE A 23 1.03 11.39 -3.36
CA ILE A 23 0.63 9.99 -3.32
C ILE A 23 -0.64 9.80 -4.13
N ALA A 24 -0.61 8.91 -5.13
CA ALA A 24 -1.79 8.48 -5.86
C ALA A 24 -2.37 7.20 -5.23
N ILE A 25 -3.66 7.18 -4.97
CA ILE A 25 -4.39 6.01 -4.48
C ILE A 25 -5.18 5.41 -5.65
N LEU A 26 -4.74 4.27 -6.13
CA LEU A 26 -5.44 3.46 -7.13
C LEU A 26 -6.35 2.45 -6.44
N GLY A 27 -7.60 2.84 -6.19
CA GLY A 27 -8.61 2.06 -5.50
C GLY A 27 -9.23 2.80 -4.32
N SER A 28 -10.52 3.10 -4.41
CA SER A 28 -11.31 3.82 -3.41
C SER A 28 -12.04 2.91 -2.42
N GLY A 29 -11.58 1.66 -2.28
CA GLY A 29 -12.11 0.68 -1.33
C GLY A 29 -11.71 0.96 0.13
N ASN A 30 -11.98 -0.01 1.01
CA ASN A 30 -11.67 0.08 2.43
C ASN A 30 -10.18 0.38 2.69
N MET A 31 -9.30 -0.39 2.07
CA MET A 31 -7.84 -0.25 2.22
C MET A 31 -7.34 1.09 1.68
N GLY A 32 -7.63 1.41 0.41
CA GLY A 32 -7.16 2.66 -0.22
C GLY A 32 -7.73 3.91 0.45
N GLY A 33 -8.99 3.87 0.89
CA GLY A 33 -9.62 4.96 1.63
C GLY A 33 -8.99 5.16 3.02
N ALA A 34 -8.69 4.08 3.75
CA ALA A 34 -8.05 4.16 5.07
C ALA A 34 -6.61 4.70 4.96
N LEU A 35 -5.77 4.10 4.12
CA LEU A 35 -4.39 4.53 3.93
C LEU A 35 -4.29 5.95 3.37
N GLY A 36 -5.15 6.31 2.41
CA GLY A 36 -5.16 7.65 1.86
C GLY A 36 -5.46 8.73 2.91
N ARG A 37 -6.42 8.50 3.82
CA ARG A 37 -6.69 9.41 4.94
C ARG A 37 -5.52 9.49 5.93
N LEU A 38 -4.90 8.35 6.27
CA LEU A 38 -3.74 8.32 7.15
C LEU A 38 -2.57 9.10 6.56
N PHE A 39 -2.29 8.94 5.27
CA PHE A 39 -1.22 9.69 4.60
C PHE A 39 -1.53 11.20 4.50
N ALA A 40 -2.79 11.57 4.25
CA ALA A 40 -3.19 12.98 4.26
C ALA A 40 -3.06 13.59 5.67
N LYS A 41 -3.45 12.86 6.72
CA LYS A 41 -3.26 13.26 8.13
C LYS A 41 -1.78 13.37 8.49
N ALA A 42 -0.91 12.52 7.94
CA ALA A 42 0.54 12.59 8.08
C ALA A 42 1.19 13.75 7.28
N GLY A 43 0.40 14.53 6.54
CA GLY A 43 0.86 15.74 5.87
C GLY A 43 1.17 15.58 4.38
N HIS A 44 0.88 14.45 3.76
CA HIS A 44 1.09 14.20 2.33
C HIS A 44 -0.09 14.69 1.47
N GLU A 45 0.19 15.04 0.20
CA GLU A 45 -0.83 15.33 -0.80
C GLU A 45 -1.34 14.02 -1.39
N VAL A 46 -2.66 13.76 -1.31
CA VAL A 46 -3.27 12.49 -1.69
C VAL A 46 -4.30 12.68 -2.79
N ALA A 47 -4.10 11.99 -3.92
CA ALA A 47 -5.06 11.91 -5.01
C ALA A 47 -5.78 10.55 -4.96
N PHE A 48 -7.07 10.56 -4.58
CA PHE A 48 -7.92 9.37 -4.60
C PHE A 48 -8.42 9.13 -6.01
N SER A 49 -8.37 7.88 -6.48
CA SER A 49 -8.80 7.53 -7.82
C SER A 49 -9.35 6.10 -7.93
N TYR A 50 -9.92 5.78 -9.11
CA TYR A 50 -10.46 4.48 -9.44
C TYR A 50 -11.62 4.06 -8.55
N SER A 51 -12.78 4.67 -8.79
CA SER A 51 -14.09 4.26 -8.25
C SER A 51 -15.11 4.12 -9.36
N ARG A 52 -16.11 3.28 -9.16
CA ARG A 52 -17.34 3.26 -9.98
C ARG A 52 -18.35 4.32 -9.54
N ASP A 53 -18.15 4.89 -8.36
CA ASP A 53 -18.96 5.93 -7.76
C ASP A 53 -18.12 7.22 -7.63
N PRO A 54 -18.36 8.25 -8.47
CA PRO A 54 -17.65 9.52 -8.40
C PRO A 54 -17.85 10.25 -7.07
N GLU A 55 -19.05 10.20 -6.50
CA GLU A 55 -19.34 10.87 -5.22
C GLU A 55 -18.52 10.27 -4.07
N LYS A 56 -18.27 8.96 -4.13
CA LYS A 56 -17.37 8.30 -3.16
C LYS A 56 -15.94 8.85 -3.24
N LEU A 57 -15.43 9.14 -4.44
CA LEU A 57 -14.11 9.77 -4.59
C LEU A 57 -14.09 11.17 -3.98
N GLU A 58 -15.12 11.96 -4.22
CA GLU A 58 -15.25 13.30 -3.64
C GLU A 58 -15.38 13.25 -2.12
N ARG A 59 -16.14 12.31 -1.56
CA ARG A 59 -16.21 12.09 -0.11
C ARG A 59 -14.85 11.72 0.48
N LEU A 60 -14.09 10.85 -0.20
CA LEU A 60 -12.71 10.50 0.22
C LEU A 60 -11.77 11.69 0.13
N ALA A 61 -11.84 12.47 -0.94
CA ALA A 61 -11.04 13.69 -1.10
C ALA A 61 -11.30 14.66 0.06
N ARG A 62 -12.56 14.95 0.35
CA ARG A 62 -12.95 15.81 1.51
C ARG A 62 -12.44 15.26 2.84
N SER A 63 -12.44 13.93 3.04
CA SER A 63 -11.92 13.31 4.26
C SER A 63 -10.41 13.40 4.42
N GLY A 64 -9.67 13.67 3.35
CA GLY A 64 -8.25 14.01 3.37
C GLY A 64 -7.96 15.48 3.70
N GLY A 65 -9.02 16.30 3.92
CA GLY A 65 -8.90 17.73 4.18
C GLY A 65 -8.28 18.48 2.99
N PRO A 66 -7.52 19.56 3.23
CA PRO A 66 -6.94 20.39 2.16
C PRO A 66 -5.86 19.64 1.33
N ARG A 67 -5.43 18.48 1.77
CA ARG A 67 -4.42 17.66 1.11
C ARG A 67 -5.01 16.53 0.26
N GLY A 68 -6.34 16.32 0.30
CA GLY A 68 -7.06 15.31 -0.45
C GLY A 68 -7.66 15.88 -1.73
N ARG A 69 -7.57 15.14 -2.84
CA ARG A 69 -8.30 15.46 -4.07
C ARG A 69 -8.79 14.19 -4.77
N ALA A 70 -9.88 14.29 -5.51
CA ALA A 70 -10.34 13.26 -6.42
C ALA A 70 -9.68 13.46 -7.81
N ALA A 71 -9.39 12.36 -8.50
CA ALA A 71 -8.80 12.42 -9.83
C ALA A 71 -9.08 11.15 -10.64
N SER A 72 -8.92 11.21 -11.96
CA SER A 72 -8.79 10.01 -12.78
C SER A 72 -7.50 9.24 -12.41
N PRO A 73 -7.40 7.93 -12.68
CA PRO A 73 -6.17 7.18 -12.41
C PRO A 73 -4.93 7.79 -13.08
N ALA A 74 -5.04 8.21 -14.33
CA ALA A 74 -3.95 8.83 -15.07
C ALA A 74 -3.53 10.18 -14.46
N ASP A 75 -4.49 11.04 -14.08
CA ASP A 75 -4.21 12.35 -13.48
C ASP A 75 -3.65 12.21 -12.05
N ALA A 76 -4.14 11.25 -11.28
CA ALA A 76 -3.60 10.94 -9.96
C ALA A 76 -2.11 10.57 -10.05
N VAL A 77 -1.77 9.70 -10.99
CA VAL A 77 -0.41 9.18 -11.17
C VAL A 77 0.54 10.22 -11.77
N ARG A 78 0.09 11.10 -12.65
CA ARG A 78 0.93 12.07 -13.38
C ARG A 78 1.84 12.87 -12.45
N GLY A 79 1.33 13.39 -11.35
CA GLY A 79 2.11 14.18 -10.39
C GLY A 79 2.69 13.40 -9.22
N ALA A 80 2.35 12.12 -9.07
CA ALA A 80 2.72 11.33 -7.90
C ALA A 80 4.14 10.77 -7.99
N LYS A 81 4.84 10.72 -6.86
CA LYS A 81 6.10 9.99 -6.67
C LYS A 81 5.84 8.58 -6.13
N VAL A 82 4.78 8.43 -5.35
CA VAL A 82 4.33 7.18 -4.75
C VAL A 82 2.93 6.86 -5.26
N VAL A 83 2.71 5.61 -5.62
CA VAL A 83 1.42 5.08 -6.07
C VAL A 83 1.03 3.92 -5.18
N LEU A 84 -0.14 3.96 -4.57
CA LEU A 84 -0.70 2.87 -3.79
C LEU A 84 -1.69 2.08 -4.66
N LEU A 85 -1.46 0.79 -4.86
CA LEU A 85 -2.36 -0.12 -5.55
C LEU A 85 -3.20 -0.89 -4.50
N ALA A 86 -4.47 -0.50 -4.36
CA ALA A 86 -5.37 -1.02 -3.33
C ALA A 86 -6.74 -1.40 -3.92
N VAL A 87 -6.73 -2.29 -4.88
CA VAL A 87 -7.92 -2.85 -5.54
C VAL A 87 -7.99 -4.36 -5.32
N HIS A 88 -9.18 -4.94 -5.52
CA HIS A 88 -9.31 -6.38 -5.61
C HIS A 88 -8.46 -6.93 -6.77
N TRP A 89 -7.89 -8.13 -6.59
CA TRP A 89 -6.94 -8.72 -7.53
C TRP A 89 -7.43 -8.74 -8.98
N THR A 90 -8.68 -9.09 -9.21
CA THR A 90 -9.28 -9.14 -10.55
C THR A 90 -9.28 -7.81 -11.29
N HIS A 91 -9.17 -6.69 -10.57
CA HIS A 91 -9.13 -5.34 -11.14
C HIS A 91 -7.72 -4.83 -11.44
N VAL A 92 -6.67 -5.49 -10.94
CA VAL A 92 -5.27 -5.06 -11.11
C VAL A 92 -4.91 -4.76 -12.58
N PRO A 93 -5.20 -5.65 -13.57
CA PRO A 93 -4.83 -5.36 -14.95
C PRO A 93 -5.52 -4.12 -15.52
N ARG A 94 -6.80 -3.92 -15.17
CA ARG A 94 -7.59 -2.78 -15.64
C ARG A 94 -7.12 -1.47 -15.04
N VAL A 95 -6.83 -1.45 -13.73
CA VAL A 95 -6.41 -0.21 -13.04
C VAL A 95 -5.02 0.22 -13.45
N LEU A 96 -4.07 -0.72 -13.61
CA LEU A 96 -2.72 -0.41 -14.09
C LEU A 96 -2.75 0.16 -15.52
N ARG A 97 -3.61 -0.37 -16.38
CA ARG A 97 -3.82 0.17 -17.73
C ARG A 97 -4.39 1.60 -17.70
N ALA A 98 -5.41 1.85 -16.85
CA ALA A 98 -6.01 3.17 -16.69
C ALA A 98 -5.05 4.21 -16.06
N ALA A 99 -4.11 3.75 -15.23
CA ALA A 99 -3.10 4.61 -14.60
C ALA A 99 -2.00 5.07 -15.57
N GLY A 100 -1.77 4.32 -16.66
CA GLY A 100 -0.71 4.59 -17.61
C GLY A 100 0.69 4.23 -17.08
N SER A 101 1.71 5.00 -17.46
CA SER A 101 3.11 4.70 -17.11
C SER A 101 3.40 4.96 -15.63
N LEU A 102 3.95 3.95 -14.97
CA LEU A 102 4.46 4.02 -13.58
C LEU A 102 5.99 4.05 -13.52
N ARG A 103 6.66 4.27 -14.65
CA ARG A 103 8.13 4.27 -14.73
C ARG A 103 8.74 5.23 -13.71
N GLY A 104 9.73 4.76 -12.96
CA GLY A 104 10.47 5.53 -11.95
C GLY A 104 9.70 5.85 -10.66
N LYS A 105 8.42 5.47 -10.56
CA LYS A 105 7.61 5.70 -9.35
C LYS A 105 7.75 4.53 -8.37
N VAL A 106 7.58 4.81 -7.09
CA VAL A 106 7.41 3.78 -6.06
C VAL A 106 5.97 3.28 -6.15
N LEU A 107 5.79 1.98 -6.42
CA LEU A 107 4.47 1.33 -6.41
C LEU A 107 4.33 0.46 -5.17
N ILE A 108 3.49 0.90 -4.24
CA ILE A 108 3.11 0.11 -3.05
C ILE A 108 1.98 -0.83 -3.45
N ASP A 109 2.25 -2.12 -3.47
CA ASP A 109 1.27 -3.15 -3.77
C ASP A 109 0.63 -3.68 -2.48
N CYS A 110 -0.64 -3.33 -2.26
CA CYS A 110 -1.44 -3.79 -1.12
C CYS A 110 -2.36 -4.96 -1.49
N THR A 111 -2.29 -5.47 -2.72
CA THR A 111 -3.22 -6.49 -3.19
C THR A 111 -2.88 -7.87 -2.62
N ASN A 112 -3.90 -8.72 -2.48
CA ASN A 112 -3.72 -10.16 -2.34
C ASN A 112 -4.30 -10.82 -3.59
N PRO A 113 -3.61 -11.82 -4.20
CA PRO A 113 -4.09 -12.48 -5.41
C PRO A 113 -5.18 -13.51 -5.08
N MET A 114 -6.31 -13.01 -4.56
CA MET A 114 -7.46 -13.81 -4.18
C MET A 114 -8.25 -14.29 -5.38
N THR A 115 -8.94 -15.40 -5.23
CA THR A 115 -10.02 -15.82 -6.12
C THR A 115 -11.13 -14.77 -6.18
N ALA A 116 -12.07 -14.92 -7.10
CA ALA A 116 -13.21 -14.00 -7.20
C ALA A 116 -14.16 -14.09 -6.00
N SER A 117 -14.16 -15.24 -5.30
CA SER A 117 -14.93 -15.52 -4.08
C SER A 117 -14.21 -15.10 -2.79
N ASP A 118 -12.98 -14.61 -2.87
CA ASP A 118 -12.13 -14.22 -1.73
C ASP A 118 -11.86 -15.36 -0.71
N ASP A 119 -11.98 -16.62 -1.12
CA ASP A 119 -11.83 -17.80 -0.26
C ASP A 119 -10.45 -18.46 -0.32
N ALA A 120 -9.67 -18.19 -1.37
CA ALA A 120 -8.35 -18.77 -1.57
C ALA A 120 -7.42 -17.86 -2.38
N LEU A 121 -6.12 -18.17 -2.38
CA LEU A 121 -5.18 -17.54 -3.31
C LEU A 121 -5.36 -18.14 -4.72
N ALA A 122 -5.59 -17.27 -5.71
CA ALA A 122 -5.58 -17.62 -7.13
C ALA A 122 -4.16 -17.82 -7.68
N VAL A 123 -3.16 -17.28 -6.97
CA VAL A 123 -1.74 -17.36 -7.33
C VAL A 123 -0.94 -17.61 -6.06
N GLY A 124 0.04 -18.51 -6.10
CA GLY A 124 0.86 -18.82 -4.93
C GLY A 124 2.04 -19.74 -5.25
N HIS A 125 2.81 -20.11 -4.24
CA HIS A 125 3.96 -21.02 -4.23
C HIS A 125 5.11 -20.64 -5.18
N ARG A 126 4.95 -20.79 -6.50
CA ARG A 126 6.02 -20.56 -7.49
C ARG A 126 6.14 -19.10 -7.94
N VAL A 127 5.07 -18.31 -7.78
CA VAL A 127 5.00 -16.89 -8.11
C VAL A 127 4.00 -16.21 -7.21
N SER A 128 4.25 -14.97 -6.84
CA SER A 128 3.34 -14.13 -6.05
C SER A 128 2.57 -13.13 -6.91
N GLY A 129 1.47 -12.62 -6.39
CA GLY A 129 0.77 -11.46 -6.95
C GLY A 129 1.70 -10.26 -7.09
N GLY A 130 2.55 -9.99 -6.07
CA GLY A 130 3.53 -8.91 -6.11
C GLY A 130 4.52 -9.02 -7.27
N GLU A 131 5.02 -10.23 -7.57
CA GLU A 131 5.87 -10.48 -8.76
C GLU A 131 5.09 -10.23 -10.06
N LEU A 132 3.82 -10.62 -10.13
CA LEU A 132 2.97 -10.37 -11.30
C LEU A 132 2.65 -8.89 -11.48
N VAL A 133 2.43 -8.15 -10.38
CA VAL A 133 2.30 -6.69 -10.41
C VAL A 133 3.57 -6.05 -10.96
N ALA A 134 4.75 -6.46 -10.51
CA ALA A 134 6.02 -5.94 -10.99
C ALA A 134 6.24 -6.18 -12.49
N ARG A 135 5.86 -7.37 -12.99
CA ARG A 135 5.91 -7.68 -14.43
C ARG A 135 4.97 -6.79 -15.25
N ARG A 136 3.80 -6.41 -14.72
CA ARG A 136 2.82 -5.55 -15.40
C ARG A 136 3.16 -4.08 -15.32
N ALA A 137 3.63 -3.61 -14.17
CA ALA A 137 4.01 -2.22 -13.92
C ALA A 137 5.48 -1.96 -14.30
N ARG A 138 5.85 -2.22 -15.55
CA ARG A 138 7.24 -2.14 -16.04
C ARG A 138 7.88 -0.79 -15.73
N GLY A 139 9.06 -0.84 -15.12
CA GLY A 139 9.81 0.36 -14.73
C GLY A 139 9.36 1.02 -13.43
N ALA A 140 8.29 0.54 -12.78
CA ALA A 140 7.97 0.90 -11.42
C ALA A 140 8.90 0.20 -10.42
N ARG A 141 9.14 0.82 -9.27
CA ARG A 141 9.87 0.26 -8.12
C ARG A 141 8.84 -0.34 -7.16
N VAL A 142 8.56 -1.63 -7.34
CA VAL A 142 7.47 -2.29 -6.60
C VAL A 142 7.93 -2.68 -5.21
N VAL A 143 7.12 -2.31 -4.22
CA VAL A 143 7.23 -2.75 -2.82
C VAL A 143 5.87 -3.29 -2.40
N LYS A 144 5.80 -4.56 -2.03
CA LYS A 144 4.62 -5.13 -1.41
C LYS A 144 4.56 -4.71 0.05
N ALA A 145 3.42 -4.15 0.49
CA ALA A 145 3.21 -3.73 1.86
C ALA A 145 1.71 -3.59 2.18
N PHE A 146 1.35 -3.62 3.47
CA PHE A 146 -0.01 -3.46 4.00
C PHE A 146 -0.99 -4.59 3.68
N ASN A 147 -0.64 -5.56 2.87
CA ASN A 147 -1.52 -6.68 2.51
C ASN A 147 -1.87 -7.59 3.71
N THR A 148 -1.08 -7.55 4.78
CA THR A 148 -1.28 -8.31 6.03
C THR A 148 -1.93 -7.50 7.15
N VAL A 149 -2.50 -6.31 6.84
CA VAL A 149 -3.14 -5.43 7.83
C VAL A 149 -4.61 -5.27 7.47
N PRO A 150 -5.55 -5.64 8.35
CA PRO A 150 -6.97 -5.40 8.14
C PRO A 150 -7.28 -3.91 7.98
N SER A 151 -8.21 -3.59 7.10
CA SER A 151 -8.59 -2.19 6.84
C SER A 151 -9.25 -1.53 8.06
N GLU A 152 -9.84 -2.32 8.94
CA GLU A 152 -10.43 -1.93 10.22
C GLU A 152 -9.35 -1.40 11.17
N LEU A 153 -8.24 -2.13 11.29
CA LEU A 153 -7.10 -1.70 12.10
C LEU A 153 -6.49 -0.39 11.56
N LEU A 154 -6.38 -0.24 10.23
CA LEU A 154 -5.93 1.02 9.63
C LEU A 154 -6.89 2.19 9.93
N ARG A 155 -8.21 1.95 9.95
CA ARG A 155 -9.20 2.98 10.29
C ARG A 155 -9.19 3.37 11.76
N ALA A 156 -9.02 2.40 12.64
CA ALA A 156 -8.96 2.59 14.07
C ALA A 156 -7.63 3.25 14.53
N GLY A 157 -6.55 3.02 13.77
CA GLY A 157 -5.20 3.45 14.11
C GLY A 157 -4.40 2.39 14.87
N ALA A 158 -3.08 2.51 14.80
CA ALA A 158 -2.18 1.53 15.44
C ALA A 158 -2.24 1.58 16.99
N ASP A 159 -2.62 2.73 17.53
CA ASP A 159 -2.61 3.00 18.99
C ASP A 159 -3.72 2.30 19.76
N ILE A 160 -4.70 1.67 19.08
CA ILE A 160 -5.74 0.88 19.76
C ILE A 160 -5.23 -0.47 20.27
N LEU A 161 -4.10 -0.92 19.78
CA LEU A 161 -3.45 -2.15 20.25
C LEU A 161 -2.42 -1.81 21.34
N THR A 162 -2.23 -2.73 22.28
CA THR A 162 -1.26 -2.58 23.38
C THR A 162 0.18 -2.48 22.86
N GLU A 163 0.44 -3.04 21.70
CA GLU A 163 1.74 -3.08 21.05
C GLU A 163 1.62 -2.63 19.59
N LYS A 164 2.62 -1.89 19.10
CA LYS A 164 2.61 -1.44 17.70
C LYS A 164 2.56 -2.62 16.72
N PRO A 165 1.53 -2.70 15.90
CA PRO A 165 1.43 -3.77 14.91
C PRO A 165 2.45 -3.59 13.78
N ALA A 166 3.00 -4.71 13.32
CA ALA A 166 3.96 -4.73 12.23
C ALA A 166 3.27 -4.59 10.87
N VAL A 167 3.87 -3.78 9.99
CA VAL A 167 3.63 -3.82 8.56
C VAL A 167 4.83 -4.47 7.89
N CYS A 168 4.65 -5.72 7.47
CA CYS A 168 5.65 -6.41 6.64
C CYS A 168 5.72 -5.77 5.27
N TYR A 169 6.94 -5.54 4.78
CA TYR A 169 7.14 -5.09 3.41
C TYR A 169 8.33 -5.78 2.76
N CYS A 170 8.29 -5.95 1.43
CA CYS A 170 9.38 -6.52 0.65
C CYS A 170 9.46 -5.89 -0.74
N GLY A 171 10.67 -5.85 -1.31
CA GLY A 171 10.91 -5.24 -2.62
C GLY A 171 12.37 -5.33 -3.01
N ASN A 172 12.67 -5.11 -4.31
CA ASN A 172 14.03 -5.25 -4.84
C ASN A 172 14.80 -3.92 -4.93
N ASP A 173 14.13 -2.79 -4.69
CA ASP A 173 14.76 -1.46 -4.74
C ASP A 173 14.85 -0.87 -3.34
N ASP A 174 16.05 -0.70 -2.82
CA ASP A 174 16.28 -0.24 -1.46
C ASP A 174 15.84 1.22 -1.25
N VAL A 175 15.87 2.04 -2.29
CA VAL A 175 15.38 3.43 -2.20
C VAL A 175 13.87 3.42 -2.03
N ALA A 176 13.14 2.63 -2.82
CA ALA A 176 11.70 2.47 -2.69
C ALA A 176 11.31 1.87 -1.33
N LYS A 177 12.06 0.87 -0.84
CA LYS A 177 11.85 0.30 0.51
C LYS A 177 12.01 1.34 1.61
N ARG A 178 13.01 2.24 1.53
CA ARG A 178 13.16 3.34 2.50
C ARG A 178 11.96 4.29 2.49
N VAL A 179 11.46 4.66 1.32
CA VAL A 179 10.25 5.48 1.19
C VAL A 179 9.05 4.81 1.86
N VAL A 180 8.83 3.53 1.58
CA VAL A 180 7.70 2.76 2.16
C VAL A 180 7.87 2.59 3.67
N ARG A 181 9.07 2.27 4.15
CA ARG A 181 9.39 2.19 5.58
C ARG A 181 9.05 3.49 6.32
N ARG A 182 9.38 4.63 5.71
CA ARG A 182 9.05 5.94 6.25
C ARG A 182 7.53 6.14 6.35
N LEU A 183 6.80 5.92 5.28
CA LEU A 183 5.33 6.04 5.25
C LEU A 183 4.64 5.16 6.30
N ILE A 184 5.15 3.93 6.51
CA ILE A 184 4.64 3.03 7.55
C ILE A 184 4.81 3.64 8.94
N ARG A 185 5.98 4.24 9.24
CA ARG A 185 6.27 4.89 10.53
C ARG A 185 5.41 6.13 10.77
N GLU A 186 5.25 6.96 9.75
CA GLU A 186 4.47 8.21 9.83
C GLU A 186 3.00 7.99 10.17
N ILE A 187 2.46 6.81 9.83
CA ILE A 187 1.09 6.42 10.21
C ILE A 187 1.01 5.53 11.46
N GLY A 188 2.10 5.45 12.23
CA GLY A 188 2.13 4.83 13.56
C GLY A 188 2.46 3.35 13.63
N PHE A 189 2.71 2.67 12.48
CA PHE A 189 2.99 1.23 12.43
C PHE A 189 4.49 0.92 12.52
N GLU A 190 4.82 -0.33 12.91
CA GLU A 190 6.20 -0.83 12.93
C GLU A 190 6.58 -1.42 11.55
N PRO A 191 7.54 -0.84 10.82
CA PRO A 191 7.96 -1.37 9.52
C PRO A 191 8.90 -2.57 9.71
N VAL A 192 8.55 -3.71 9.11
CA VAL A 192 9.38 -4.93 9.09
C VAL A 192 9.81 -5.23 7.67
N ASP A 193 11.10 -4.99 7.38
CA ASP A 193 11.69 -5.35 6.09
C ASP A 193 11.88 -6.86 5.99
N CYS A 194 11.16 -7.49 5.07
CA CYS A 194 11.20 -8.92 4.81
C CYS A 194 12.15 -9.31 3.66
N GLY A 195 12.88 -8.34 3.08
CA GLY A 195 13.86 -8.59 2.04
C GLY A 195 13.35 -8.36 0.61
N SER A 196 13.71 -9.24 -0.33
CA SER A 196 13.39 -9.10 -1.75
C SER A 196 11.91 -9.34 -2.04
N LEU A 197 11.44 -8.88 -3.21
CA LEU A 197 10.05 -9.05 -3.64
C LEU A 197 9.62 -10.54 -3.71
N LEU A 198 10.56 -11.47 -3.81
CA LEU A 198 10.29 -12.91 -3.77
C LEU A 198 9.57 -13.33 -2.47
N VAL A 199 9.82 -12.62 -1.36
CA VAL A 199 9.19 -12.89 -0.06
C VAL A 199 7.67 -12.58 -0.08
N ALA A 200 7.15 -11.87 -1.08
CA ALA A 200 5.72 -11.73 -1.28
C ALA A 200 4.99 -13.09 -1.35
N ARG A 201 5.67 -14.16 -1.78
CA ARG A 201 5.16 -15.54 -1.77
C ARG A 201 4.79 -16.06 -0.38
N TYR A 202 5.32 -15.44 0.68
CA TYR A 202 5.01 -15.77 2.08
C TYR A 202 4.06 -14.74 2.70
N LEU A 203 4.16 -13.47 2.30
CA LEU A 203 3.28 -12.42 2.82
C LEU A 203 1.83 -12.56 2.35
N GLU A 204 1.62 -13.10 1.15
CA GLU A 204 0.27 -13.33 0.62
C GLU A 204 -0.47 -14.46 1.37
N PRO A 205 0.13 -15.64 1.63
CA PRO A 205 -0.45 -16.64 2.54
C PRO A 205 -0.63 -16.13 3.98
N LEU A 206 0.31 -15.34 4.51
CA LEU A 206 0.16 -14.73 5.83
C LEU A 206 -1.07 -13.82 5.89
N ALA A 207 -1.37 -13.11 4.80
CA ALA A 207 -2.55 -12.25 4.73
C ALA A 207 -3.86 -13.06 4.84
N LEU A 208 -3.90 -14.28 4.29
CA LEU A 208 -5.05 -15.17 4.46
C LEU A 208 -5.21 -15.59 5.92
N LEU A 209 -4.13 -15.95 6.59
CA LEU A 209 -4.18 -16.30 8.01
C LEU A 209 -4.68 -15.12 8.85
N VAL A 210 -4.20 -13.91 8.57
CA VAL A 210 -4.68 -12.70 9.26
C VAL A 210 -6.16 -12.45 8.96
N ALA A 211 -6.60 -12.63 7.72
CA ALA A 211 -8.00 -12.47 7.34
C ALA A 211 -8.90 -13.50 8.05
N GLU A 212 -8.45 -14.77 8.16
CA GLU A 212 -9.15 -15.81 8.91
C GLU A 212 -9.35 -15.38 10.38
N LEU A 213 -8.29 -14.91 11.02
CA LEU A 213 -8.34 -14.47 12.42
C LEU A 213 -9.19 -13.18 12.60
N ALA A 214 -9.19 -12.31 11.59
CA ALA A 214 -9.92 -11.04 11.65
C ALA A 214 -11.42 -11.20 11.39
N TYR A 215 -11.81 -12.07 10.46
CA TYR A 215 -13.18 -12.08 9.94
C TYR A 215 -13.96 -13.36 10.20
N ASN A 216 -13.29 -14.51 10.32
CA ASN A 216 -13.98 -15.81 10.38
C ASN A 216 -14.02 -16.42 11.79
N GLN A 217 -13.20 -15.92 12.73
CA GLN A 217 -13.13 -16.48 14.11
C GLN A 217 -14.02 -15.73 15.12
N GLY A 218 -15.00 -14.93 14.66
CA GLY A 218 -15.94 -14.22 15.54
C GLY A 218 -15.28 -13.17 16.47
N ARG A 219 -14.04 -12.79 16.17
CA ARG A 219 -13.27 -11.79 16.92
C ARG A 219 -13.38 -10.40 16.27
N ARG A 220 -12.84 -9.39 16.96
CA ARG A 220 -12.78 -8.05 16.38
C ARG A 220 -11.75 -8.03 15.25
N PRO A 221 -12.05 -7.34 14.12
CA PRO A 221 -11.16 -7.30 12.97
C PRO A 221 -9.91 -6.43 13.18
N GLU A 222 -9.79 -5.75 14.32
CA GLU A 222 -8.59 -4.97 14.66
C GLU A 222 -7.48 -5.89 15.20
N VAL A 223 -7.04 -6.82 14.38
CA VAL A 223 -5.93 -7.75 14.68
C VAL A 223 -4.67 -7.32 13.95
N GLY A 224 -3.53 -7.42 14.61
CA GLY A 224 -2.21 -7.12 14.06
C GLY A 224 -1.19 -8.22 14.31
N VAL A 225 -0.17 -8.27 13.48
CA VAL A 225 0.98 -9.16 13.64
C VAL A 225 2.13 -8.40 14.29
N ARG A 226 2.90 -9.05 15.15
CA ARG A 226 4.13 -8.52 15.71
C ARG A 226 5.21 -9.58 15.72
N PHE A 227 6.46 -9.17 15.43
CA PHE A 227 7.63 -10.03 15.49
C PHE A 227 8.49 -9.66 16.68
N LEU A 228 8.67 -10.58 17.62
CA LEU A 228 9.54 -10.41 18.75
C LEU A 228 10.93 -10.91 18.42
N ARG A 229 11.96 -10.13 18.78
CA ARG A 229 13.36 -10.52 18.66
C ARG A 229 14.05 -10.34 19.99
N ARG A 230 15.00 -11.20 20.28
CA ARG A 230 15.88 -11.00 21.44
C ARG A 230 16.63 -9.68 21.31
N ALA A 231 16.62 -8.87 22.37
CA ALA A 231 17.45 -7.68 22.42
C ALA A 231 18.94 -8.08 22.22
N ARG A 232 19.65 -7.36 21.37
CA ARG A 232 21.13 -7.50 21.33
C ARG A 232 21.66 -6.94 22.63
N ARG A 233 22.44 -7.76 23.34
CA ARG A 233 23.24 -7.31 24.48
C ARG A 233 24.33 -6.37 24.00
#